data_9f9be5ce962cf08cdd653516d2c0e944
#
_entry.id   9f9be5ce962cf08cdd653516d2c0e944
#
_cell.length_a   1.000
_cell.length_b   1.000
_cell.length_c   1.000
_cell.angle_alpha   90.00
_cell.angle_beta   90.00
_cell.angle_gamma   90.00
#
_symmetry.space_group_name_H-M   'P 1'
#
loop_
_entity.id
_entity.type
_entity.pdbx_description
1 polymer ?
#
loop_
_entity_poly.entity_id
_entity_poly.type
_entity_poly.pdbx_seq_one_letter_code
_entity_poly.pdbx_strand_id
1 'polypeptide(L)'
;MSVCVTDSNEVFVVGADGLILQYDGINWTRQRSGTNNWLRRIWRIDSKNIFAVGDYGTILHYDGTKWNKQKSGTNYLLFGVWGDSKDNMYVVGINSSSHYNHMLDVSYGTK
;
A
#
# COMPACT_ATOMS: atom_id res chain seq x y z
N MET A 1 5.70 5.78 8.41
CA MET A 1 4.94 4.62 8.91
C MET A 1 3.45 4.89 8.77
N SER A 2 2.68 3.93 8.32
CA SER A 2 1.24 4.10 8.13
C SER A 2 0.49 2.95 8.82
N VAL A 3 -0.68 3.26 9.37
CA VAL A 3 -1.46 2.30 10.16
C VAL A 3 -2.86 2.20 9.59
N CYS A 4 -3.39 0.99 9.51
CA CYS A 4 -4.76 0.70 9.11
C CYS A 4 -5.39 -0.24 10.12
N VAL A 5 -6.57 0.14 10.63
CA VAL A 5 -7.31 -0.68 11.60
C VAL A 5 -8.51 -1.27 10.90
N THR A 6 -8.73 -2.57 11.07
CA THR A 6 -9.88 -3.27 10.50
C THR A 6 -11.01 -3.37 11.53
N ASP A 7 -12.19 -3.78 11.07
CA ASP A 7 -13.36 -3.90 11.93
C ASP A 7 -13.24 -4.99 12.98
N SER A 8 -12.35 -5.97 12.77
CA SER A 8 -12.18 -7.11 13.67
C SER A 8 -11.03 -6.94 14.65
N ASN A 9 -10.66 -5.72 14.95
CA ASN A 9 -9.52 -5.39 15.83
C ASN A 9 -8.16 -5.81 15.27
N GLU A 10 -8.08 -6.08 13.98
CA GLU A 10 -6.80 -6.25 13.32
C GLU A 10 -6.18 -4.89 13.05
N VAL A 11 -4.85 -4.83 13.16
CA VAL A 11 -4.10 -3.62 12.84
C VAL A 11 -2.99 -4.00 11.87
N PHE A 12 -2.88 -3.23 10.79
CA PHE A 12 -1.76 -3.35 9.86
C PHE A 12 -0.89 -2.11 9.96
N VAL A 13 0.42 -2.32 10.00
CA VAL A 13 1.41 -1.24 10.02
C VAL A 13 2.38 -1.49 8.88
N VAL A 14 2.65 -0.46 8.10
CA VAL A 14 3.64 -0.52 7.03
C VAL A 14 4.71 0.55 7.25
N GLY A 15 5.91 0.32 6.73
CA GLY A 15 7.00 1.25 6.95
C GLY A 15 8.23 0.96 6.11
N ALA A 16 9.37 1.39 6.61
CA ALA A 16 10.66 1.30 5.93
C ALA A 16 11.06 -0.16 5.67
N ASP A 17 11.87 -0.37 4.65
CA ASP A 17 12.41 -1.68 4.27
C ASP A 17 11.33 -2.71 3.97
N GLY A 18 10.19 -2.25 3.45
CA GLY A 18 9.08 -3.14 3.10
C GLY A 18 8.40 -3.76 4.31
N LEU A 19 8.50 -3.12 5.46
CA LEU A 19 7.91 -3.64 6.70
C LEU A 19 6.40 -3.71 6.61
N ILE A 20 5.84 -4.87 6.92
CA ILE A 20 4.41 -5.05 7.14
C ILE A 20 4.23 -5.86 8.43
N LEU A 21 3.52 -5.29 9.38
CA LEU A 21 3.16 -5.97 10.62
C LEU A 21 1.64 -6.09 10.70
N GLN A 22 1.19 -7.22 11.20
CA GLN A 22 -0.22 -7.46 11.48
C GLN A 22 -0.41 -7.81 12.95
N TYR A 23 -1.35 -7.13 13.60
CA TYR A 23 -1.78 -7.46 14.94
C TYR A 23 -3.17 -8.10 14.85
N ASP A 24 -3.31 -9.29 15.43
CA ASP A 24 -4.56 -10.06 15.34
C ASP A 24 -5.44 -9.91 16.60
N GLY A 25 -5.10 -9.00 17.47
CA GLY A 25 -5.74 -8.82 18.77
C GLY A 25 -4.98 -9.47 19.91
N ILE A 26 -4.01 -10.32 19.61
CA ILE A 26 -3.20 -11.03 20.60
C ILE A 26 -1.71 -10.89 20.29
N ASN A 27 -1.32 -11.17 19.06
CA ASN A 27 0.08 -11.21 18.65
C ASN A 27 0.35 -10.33 17.44
N TRP A 28 1.57 -9.78 17.37
CA TRP A 28 2.10 -9.12 16.19
C TRP A 28 2.83 -10.14 15.33
N THR A 29 2.55 -10.12 14.04
CA THR A 29 3.19 -10.99 13.06
C THR A 29 3.75 -10.15 11.93
N ARG A 30 5.03 -10.39 11.57
CA ARG A 30 5.61 -9.75 10.41
C ARG A 30 5.18 -10.53 9.17
N GLN A 31 4.63 -9.83 8.18
CA GLN A 31 4.22 -10.42 6.93
C GLN A 31 5.24 -10.15 5.84
N ARG A 32 5.31 -11.07 4.88
CA ARG A 32 6.21 -10.93 3.75
C ARG A 32 5.61 -9.97 2.73
N SER A 33 6.29 -8.85 2.50
CA SER A 33 5.84 -7.87 1.51
C SER A 33 6.39 -8.17 0.11
N GLY A 34 7.53 -8.83 0.02
CA GLY A 34 8.19 -9.08 -1.25
C GLY A 34 9.01 -7.91 -1.78
N THR A 35 9.17 -6.86 -0.99
CA THR A 35 9.94 -5.68 -1.39
C THR A 35 10.75 -5.16 -0.21
N ASN A 36 11.83 -4.42 -0.51
CA ASN A 36 12.59 -3.67 0.48
C ASN A 36 12.28 -2.17 0.41
N ASN A 37 11.38 -1.78 -0.48
CA ASN A 37 11.04 -0.38 -0.63
C ASN A 37 10.20 0.09 0.54
N TRP A 38 10.37 1.35 0.91
CA TRP A 38 9.57 1.96 1.97
C TRP A 38 8.11 1.98 1.55
N LEU A 39 7.22 1.46 2.41
CA LEU A 39 5.78 1.52 2.22
C LEU A 39 5.26 2.73 2.99
N ARG A 40 4.66 3.67 2.27
CA ARG A 40 4.32 5.00 2.79
C ARG A 40 2.89 5.10 3.30
N ARG A 41 1.96 4.38 2.66
CA ARG A 41 0.54 4.43 3.01
C ARG A 41 -0.10 3.07 2.86
N ILE A 42 -1.13 2.86 3.64
CA ILE A 42 -1.95 1.65 3.57
C ILE A 42 -3.42 2.06 3.58
N TRP A 43 -4.23 1.36 2.82
CA TRP A 43 -5.66 1.61 2.70
C TRP A 43 -6.42 0.29 2.66
N ARG A 44 -7.46 0.18 3.49
CA ARG A 44 -8.27 -1.02 3.57
C ARG A 44 -9.64 -0.76 2.94
N ILE A 45 -10.06 -1.64 2.03
CA ILE A 45 -11.42 -1.67 1.49
C ILE A 45 -12.22 -2.71 2.26
N ASP A 46 -11.70 -3.94 2.31
CA ASP A 46 -12.28 -5.04 3.07
C ASP A 46 -11.16 -6.01 3.47
N SER A 47 -11.51 -7.13 4.09
CA SER A 47 -10.53 -8.09 4.62
C SER A 47 -9.68 -8.77 3.55
N LYS A 48 -10.11 -8.73 2.29
CA LYS A 48 -9.40 -9.34 1.16
C LYS A 48 -8.84 -8.31 0.20
N ASN A 49 -9.01 -7.03 0.50
CA ASN A 49 -8.55 -5.96 -0.36
C ASN A 49 -7.98 -4.84 0.48
N ILE A 50 -6.69 -4.98 0.78
CA ILE A 50 -5.90 -3.97 1.49
C ILE A 50 -4.74 -3.62 0.56
N PHE A 51 -4.46 -2.33 0.41
CA PHE A 51 -3.42 -1.85 -0.49
C PHE A 51 -2.37 -1.07 0.28
N ALA A 52 -1.11 -1.31 -0.04
CA ALA A 52 0.01 -0.55 0.48
C ALA A 52 0.79 0.02 -0.69
N VAL A 53 1.19 1.27 -0.59
CA VAL A 53 1.94 1.96 -1.64
C VAL A 53 3.18 2.61 -1.05
N GLY A 54 4.17 2.81 -1.89
CA GLY A 54 5.42 3.38 -1.41
C GLY A 54 6.39 3.79 -2.51
N ASP A 55 7.67 3.77 -2.17
CA ASP A 55 8.76 4.23 -3.03
C ASP A 55 8.89 3.41 -4.30
N TYR A 56 9.40 4.02 -5.35
CA TYR A 56 9.68 3.40 -6.65
C TYR A 56 8.44 2.78 -7.29
N GLY A 57 7.27 3.41 -7.09
CA GLY A 57 6.03 2.95 -7.70
C GLY A 57 5.51 1.64 -7.11
N THR A 58 5.87 1.33 -5.88
CA THR A 58 5.44 0.09 -5.23
C THR A 58 3.96 0.12 -4.89
N ILE A 59 3.23 -0.87 -5.36
CA ILE A 59 1.84 -1.12 -4.98
C ILE A 59 1.72 -2.58 -4.59
N LEU A 60 1.22 -2.84 -3.40
CA LEU A 60 0.98 -4.18 -2.90
C LEU A 60 -0.50 -4.36 -2.59
N HIS A 61 -1.03 -5.53 -2.91
CA HIS A 61 -2.41 -5.91 -2.63
C HIS A 61 -2.44 -7.14 -1.74
N TYR A 62 -3.12 -7.01 -0.61
CA TYR A 62 -3.38 -8.15 0.30
C TYR A 62 -4.71 -8.76 -0.05
N ASP A 63 -4.69 -10.06 -0.39
CA ASP A 63 -5.89 -10.79 -0.83
C ASP A 63 -6.59 -11.55 0.30
N GLY A 64 -6.19 -11.30 1.54
CA GLY A 64 -6.67 -12.00 2.71
C GLY A 64 -5.74 -13.09 3.19
N THR A 65 -4.74 -13.45 2.37
CA THR A 65 -3.78 -14.51 2.66
C THR A 65 -2.35 -14.01 2.54
N LYS A 66 -2.05 -13.29 1.47
CA LYS A 66 -0.69 -12.83 1.20
C LYS A 66 -0.71 -11.50 0.45
N TRP A 67 0.45 -10.85 0.43
CA TRP A 67 0.67 -9.61 -0.29
C TRP A 67 1.23 -9.90 -1.67
N ASN A 68 0.64 -9.28 -2.69
CA ASN A 68 1.02 -9.46 -4.09
C ASN A 68 1.40 -8.11 -4.67
N LYS A 69 2.50 -8.08 -5.43
CA LYS A 69 2.91 -6.86 -6.13
C LYS A 69 1.96 -6.58 -7.29
N GLN A 70 1.62 -5.31 -7.44
CA GLN A 70 0.80 -4.82 -8.54
C GLN A 70 1.63 -3.88 -9.39
N LYS A 71 1.34 -3.84 -10.68
CA LYS A 71 2.05 -2.98 -11.61
C LYS A 71 1.48 -1.57 -11.53
N SER A 72 2.32 -0.60 -11.20
CA SER A 72 1.90 0.80 -11.15
C SER A 72 2.16 1.56 -12.45
N GLY A 73 3.13 1.09 -13.24
CA GLY A 73 3.53 1.77 -14.44
C GLY A 73 4.42 2.99 -14.21
N THR A 74 4.93 3.18 -13.01
CA THR A 74 5.74 4.33 -12.67
C THR A 74 6.80 3.96 -11.64
N ASN A 75 7.84 4.81 -11.51
CA ASN A 75 8.84 4.75 -10.44
C ASN A 75 8.66 5.89 -9.45
N TYR A 76 7.56 6.59 -9.50
CA TYR A 76 7.30 7.71 -8.61
C TYR A 76 7.18 7.24 -7.17
N LEU A 77 7.50 8.16 -6.25
CA LEU A 77 7.22 7.95 -4.83
C LEU A 77 5.71 8.06 -4.64
N LEU A 78 5.09 6.93 -4.28
CA LEU A 78 3.65 6.89 -4.05
C LEU A 78 3.40 7.12 -2.56
N PHE A 79 2.65 8.17 -2.22
CA PHE A 79 2.44 8.57 -0.83
C PHE A 79 0.98 8.65 -0.43
N GLY A 80 0.07 8.39 -1.35
CA GLY A 80 -1.36 8.41 -1.06
C GLY A 80 -2.08 7.30 -1.79
N VAL A 81 -3.04 6.70 -1.13
CA VAL A 81 -3.89 5.67 -1.71
C VAL A 81 -5.27 5.80 -1.10
N TRP A 82 -6.29 5.70 -1.94
CA TRP A 82 -7.68 5.79 -1.53
C TRP A 82 -8.56 5.03 -2.51
N GLY A 83 -9.66 4.49 -2.02
CA GLY A 83 -10.62 3.83 -2.89
C GLY A 83 -11.83 3.35 -2.12
N ASP A 84 -12.91 3.05 -2.86
CA ASP A 84 -14.13 2.49 -2.30
C ASP A 84 -14.35 1.04 -2.71
N SER A 85 -13.60 0.56 -3.69
CA SER A 85 -13.60 -0.84 -4.12
C SER A 85 -12.27 -1.15 -4.80
N LYS A 86 -11.96 -2.45 -4.96
CA LYS A 86 -10.73 -2.87 -5.63
C LYS A 86 -10.66 -2.40 -7.09
N ASP A 87 -11.79 -2.08 -7.69
CA ASP A 87 -11.87 -1.62 -9.07
C ASP A 87 -11.92 -0.10 -9.19
N ASN A 88 -11.93 0.59 -8.05
CA ASN A 88 -12.04 2.04 -7.99
C ASN A 88 -11.05 2.57 -6.95
N MET A 89 -9.78 2.50 -7.29
CA MET A 89 -8.67 2.91 -6.45
C MET A 89 -7.94 4.09 -7.07
N TYR A 90 -7.51 5.00 -6.23
CA TYR A 90 -6.70 6.14 -6.63
C TYR A 90 -5.40 6.13 -5.86
N VAL A 91 -4.31 6.34 -6.56
CA VAL A 91 -2.98 6.41 -5.97
C VAL A 91 -2.34 7.71 -6.44
N VAL A 92 -1.74 8.43 -5.52
CA VAL A 92 -1.06 9.68 -5.84
C VAL A 92 0.42 9.56 -5.51
N GLY A 93 1.23 10.19 -6.34
CA GLY A 93 2.66 10.15 -6.19
C GLY A 93 3.33 11.37 -6.78
N ILE A 94 4.65 11.45 -6.54
CA ILE A 94 5.45 12.56 -7.02
C ILE A 94 6.74 12.01 -7.63
N ASN A 95 7.20 12.65 -8.69
CA ASN A 95 8.46 12.31 -9.32
C ASN A 95 9.60 13.01 -8.56
N SER A 96 10.18 12.29 -7.60
CA SER A 96 11.21 12.83 -6.73
C SER A 96 12.56 13.02 -7.42
N SER A 97 12.73 12.48 -8.62
CA SER A 97 13.99 12.60 -9.37
C SER A 97 14.03 13.81 -10.30
N SER A 98 12.94 14.56 -10.40
CA SER A 98 12.82 15.75 -11.25
C SER A 98 13.15 17.02 -10.45
N HIS A 99 13.68 18.04 -11.16
CA HIS A 99 13.82 19.38 -10.58
C HIS A 99 12.46 20.00 -10.25
N TYR A 100 11.43 19.54 -10.94
CA TYR A 100 10.05 19.96 -10.68
C TYR A 100 9.30 18.78 -10.15
N ASN A 101 8.65 18.93 -9.01
CA ASN A 101 7.81 17.89 -8.46
C ASN A 101 6.48 17.89 -9.21
N HIS A 102 6.18 16.77 -9.85
CA HIS A 102 4.92 16.58 -10.52
C HIS A 102 4.03 15.69 -9.69
N MET A 103 2.84 16.19 -9.37
CA MET A 103 1.81 15.34 -8.79
C MET A 103 1.27 14.44 -9.88
N LEU A 104 1.19 13.17 -9.60
CA LEU A 104 0.67 12.17 -10.52
C LEU A 104 -0.51 11.48 -9.87
N ASP A 105 -1.68 11.59 -10.51
CA ASP A 105 -2.83 10.79 -10.16
C ASP A 105 -2.75 9.49 -10.96
N VAL A 106 -2.56 8.39 -10.27
CA VAL A 106 -2.59 7.08 -10.89
C VAL A 106 -3.91 6.43 -10.49
N SER A 107 -4.77 6.23 -11.47
CA SER A 107 -5.99 5.48 -11.28
C SER A 107 -5.65 4.00 -11.41
N TYR A 108 -5.88 3.23 -10.39
CA TYR A 108 -5.57 1.82 -10.37
C TYR A 108 -6.84 1.01 -10.08
N GLY A 109 -7.11 0.02 -10.92
CA GLY A 109 -8.22 -0.87 -10.72
C GLY A 109 -8.01 -2.16 -11.48
N THR A 110 -8.48 -3.25 -10.92
CA THR A 110 -8.47 -4.55 -11.61
C THR A 110 -9.84 -4.72 -12.26
N LYS A 111 -9.84 -4.81 -13.53
CA LYS A 111 -11.08 -5.10 -14.25
C LYS A 111 -11.08 -6.53 -14.74
#